data_c96f5c17d0ce2a3506e08609d320e0ee
#
_entry.id   c96f5c17d0ce2a3506e08609d320e0ee
#
_cell.length_a   1.000
_cell.length_b   1.000
_cell.length_c   1.000
_cell.angle_alpha   90.00
_cell.angle_beta   90.00
_cell.angle_gamma   90.00
#
_symmetry.space_group_name_H-M   'P 1'
#
loop_
_entity.id
_entity.type
_entity.pdbx_description
1 polymer ?
#
loop_
_entity_poly.entity_id
_entity_poly.type
_entity_poly.pdbx_seq_one_letter_code
_entity_poly.pdbx_strand_id
1 'polypeptide(L)'
;MNTDEQAIRDLVARWHRATAAGDVDTVLGLMADDVVFLVPGQPPMKGRSSLECGLRALLTQHRIESTGEVREVEVSGSLAYCWTDLNVRVVPLSGGDAKVRSGSALSILRKQATGSWVLARDANLLAPTS
;
A
#
# COMPACT_ATOMS: atom_id res chain seq x y z
N MET A 1 1.63 -16.53 19.69
CA MET A 1 1.82 -15.64 18.54
C MET A 1 0.50 -15.52 17.79
N ASN A 2 0.12 -14.32 17.45
CA ASN A 2 -1.12 -14.10 16.70
C ASN A 2 -0.85 -14.31 15.21
N THR A 3 -1.42 -15.37 14.63
CA THR A 3 -1.20 -15.70 13.22
C THR A 3 -1.81 -14.66 12.29
N ASP A 4 -2.91 -14.02 12.69
CA ASP A 4 -3.52 -12.94 11.89
C ASP A 4 -2.62 -11.71 11.85
N GLU A 5 -2.00 -11.36 12.98
CA GLU A 5 -1.05 -10.25 13.00
C GLU A 5 0.13 -10.53 12.07
N GLN A 6 0.68 -11.74 12.10
CA GLN A 6 1.79 -12.10 11.21
C GLN A 6 1.38 -12.06 9.75
N ALA A 7 0.17 -12.54 9.43
CA ALA A 7 -0.35 -12.50 8.06
C ALA A 7 -0.46 -11.05 7.55
N ILE A 8 -0.87 -10.13 8.40
CA ILE A 8 -0.97 -8.71 8.03
C ILE A 8 0.42 -8.10 7.81
N ARG A 9 1.37 -8.40 8.69
CA ARG A 9 2.75 -7.93 8.52
C ARG A 9 3.36 -8.46 7.22
N ASP A 10 3.10 -9.73 6.90
CA ASP A 10 3.57 -10.35 5.66
C ASP A 10 2.91 -9.71 4.44
N LEU A 11 1.61 -9.39 4.53
CA LEU A 11 0.88 -8.72 3.45
C LEU A 11 1.51 -7.36 3.14
N VAL A 12 1.81 -6.56 4.15
CA VAL A 12 2.41 -5.24 3.96
C VAL A 12 3.80 -5.37 3.32
N ALA A 13 4.62 -6.31 3.80
CA ALA A 13 5.94 -6.54 3.24
C ALA A 13 5.85 -6.98 1.77
N ARG A 14 4.92 -7.87 1.46
CA ARG A 14 4.71 -8.37 0.11
C ARG A 14 4.21 -7.26 -0.82
N TRP A 15 3.32 -6.42 -0.32
CA TRP A 15 2.81 -5.27 -1.06
C TRP A 15 3.96 -4.33 -1.46
N HIS A 16 4.82 -3.98 -0.52
CA HIS A 16 5.94 -3.09 -0.81
C HIS A 16 6.93 -3.72 -1.79
N ARG A 17 7.24 -5.01 -1.63
CA ARG A 17 8.15 -5.70 -2.55
C ARG A 17 7.57 -5.79 -3.96
N ALA A 18 6.29 -6.12 -4.08
CA ALA A 18 5.63 -6.23 -5.38
C ALA A 18 5.58 -4.88 -6.08
N THR A 19 5.30 -3.81 -5.33
CA THR A 19 5.28 -2.46 -5.88
C THR A 19 6.66 -2.08 -6.43
N ALA A 20 7.72 -2.34 -5.66
CA ALA A 20 9.08 -2.04 -6.08
C ALA A 20 9.50 -2.86 -7.31
N ALA A 21 9.01 -4.08 -7.43
CA ALA A 21 9.30 -4.95 -8.57
C ALA A 21 8.44 -4.63 -9.80
N GLY A 22 7.46 -3.74 -9.67
CA GLY A 22 6.53 -3.46 -10.76
C GLY A 22 5.53 -4.59 -11.00
N ASP A 23 5.36 -5.48 -10.02
CA ASP A 23 4.47 -6.64 -10.11
C ASP A 23 3.05 -6.23 -9.72
N VAL A 24 2.36 -5.60 -10.66
CA VAL A 24 1.02 -5.04 -10.44
C VAL A 24 0.02 -6.15 -10.10
N ASP A 25 0.12 -7.30 -10.75
CA ASP A 25 -0.82 -8.39 -10.50
C ASP A 25 -0.77 -8.87 -9.05
N THR A 26 0.42 -8.99 -8.47
CA THR A 26 0.55 -9.35 -7.06
C THR A 26 -0.04 -8.27 -6.17
N VAL A 27 0.23 -6.99 -6.45
CA VAL A 27 -0.35 -5.87 -5.68
C VAL A 27 -1.87 -5.97 -5.69
N LEU A 28 -2.48 -6.16 -6.86
CA LEU A 28 -3.94 -6.25 -6.99
C LEU A 28 -4.51 -7.43 -6.23
N GLY A 29 -3.79 -8.55 -6.18
CA GLY A 29 -4.22 -9.74 -5.44
C GLY A 29 -4.25 -9.55 -3.92
N LEU A 30 -3.59 -8.50 -3.42
CA LEU A 30 -3.59 -8.17 -1.99
C LEU A 30 -4.70 -7.19 -1.61
N MET A 31 -5.48 -6.72 -2.59
CA MET A 31 -6.47 -5.66 -2.42
C MET A 31 -7.89 -6.20 -2.46
N ALA A 32 -8.77 -5.61 -1.66
CA ALA A 32 -10.21 -5.86 -1.79
C ALA A 32 -10.73 -5.27 -3.10
N ASP A 33 -11.80 -5.84 -3.66
CA ASP A 33 -12.41 -5.30 -4.88
C ASP A 33 -12.81 -3.83 -4.70
N ASP A 34 -13.29 -3.49 -3.52
CA ASP A 34 -13.77 -2.14 -3.18
C ASP A 34 -12.73 -1.32 -2.44
N VAL A 35 -11.45 -1.61 -2.62
CA VAL A 35 -10.37 -0.89 -1.95
C VAL A 35 -10.47 0.62 -2.21
N VAL A 36 -10.16 1.42 -1.20
CA VAL A 36 -10.10 2.88 -1.33
C VAL A 36 -8.77 3.39 -0.80
N PHE A 37 -8.11 4.21 -1.60
CA PHE A 37 -6.89 4.90 -1.19
C PHE A 37 -7.19 6.38 -1.00
N LEU A 38 -6.80 6.90 0.16
CA LEU A 38 -6.93 8.32 0.50
C LEU A 38 -5.52 8.90 0.52
N VAL A 39 -5.25 9.78 -0.45
CA VAL A 39 -3.92 10.37 -0.64
C VAL A 39 -4.06 11.88 -0.50
N PRO A 40 -3.14 12.57 0.21
CA PRO A 40 -3.23 14.01 0.39
C PRO A 40 -3.29 14.76 -0.94
N GLY A 41 -4.24 15.67 -1.04
CA GLY A 41 -4.37 16.52 -2.22
C GLY A 41 -5.01 15.87 -3.42
N GLN A 42 -5.46 14.62 -3.31
CA GLN A 42 -6.06 13.87 -4.41
C GLN A 42 -7.47 13.44 -4.05
N PRO A 43 -8.38 13.31 -5.04
CA PRO A 43 -9.67 12.67 -4.78
C PRO A 43 -9.45 11.22 -4.35
N PRO A 44 -10.39 10.64 -3.58
CA PRO A 44 -10.29 9.23 -3.22
C PRO A 44 -10.20 8.35 -4.46
N MET A 45 -9.23 7.42 -4.45
CA MET A 45 -9.11 6.42 -5.51
C MET A 45 -9.92 5.20 -5.08
N LYS A 46 -11.00 4.91 -5.78
CA LYS A 46 -11.96 3.87 -5.40
C LYS A 46 -11.93 2.70 -6.37
N GLY A 47 -11.75 1.51 -5.79
CA GLY A 47 -11.83 0.27 -6.53
C GLY A 47 -10.50 -0.23 -7.06
N ARG A 48 -10.41 -1.55 -7.18
CA ARG A 48 -9.17 -2.20 -7.62
C ARG A 48 -8.80 -1.82 -9.06
N SER A 49 -9.82 -1.63 -9.93
CA SER A 49 -9.58 -1.23 -11.33
C SER A 49 -8.95 0.16 -11.42
N SER A 50 -9.37 1.09 -10.57
CA SER A 50 -8.77 2.43 -10.54
C SER A 50 -7.32 2.38 -10.07
N LEU A 51 -7.04 1.55 -9.07
CA LEU A 51 -5.68 1.34 -8.59
C LEU A 51 -4.81 0.76 -9.71
N GLU A 52 -5.32 -0.25 -10.41
CA GLU A 52 -4.58 -0.88 -11.51
C GLU A 52 -4.21 0.14 -12.58
N CYS A 53 -5.20 0.93 -13.02
CA CYS A 53 -5.00 1.93 -14.07
C CYS A 53 -3.95 2.95 -13.66
N GLY A 54 -4.06 3.50 -12.44
CA GLY A 54 -3.11 4.49 -11.94
C GLY A 54 -1.71 3.93 -11.75
N LEU A 55 -1.61 2.73 -11.21
CA LEU A 55 -0.31 2.13 -10.94
C LEU A 55 0.40 1.74 -12.24
N ARG A 56 -0.31 1.13 -13.19
CA ARG A 56 0.30 0.79 -14.49
C ARG A 56 0.77 2.04 -15.24
N ALA A 57 -0.04 3.12 -15.21
CA ALA A 57 0.34 4.38 -15.84
C ALA A 57 1.61 4.97 -15.20
N LEU A 58 1.68 4.97 -13.87
CA LEU A 58 2.85 5.49 -13.17
C LEU A 58 4.11 4.69 -13.51
N LEU A 59 4.00 3.36 -13.54
CA LEU A 59 5.14 2.48 -13.75
C LEU A 59 5.66 2.48 -15.19
N THR A 60 4.94 3.08 -16.16
CA THR A 60 5.48 3.23 -17.51
C THR A 60 6.66 4.20 -17.56
N GLN A 61 6.74 5.14 -16.61
CA GLN A 61 7.77 6.19 -16.62
C GLN A 61 8.52 6.33 -15.30
N HIS A 62 8.12 5.57 -14.27
CA HIS A 62 8.72 5.69 -12.94
C HIS A 62 8.91 4.32 -12.30
N ARG A 63 9.85 4.26 -11.37
CA ARG A 63 10.04 3.14 -10.46
C ARG A 63 9.65 3.63 -9.07
N ILE A 64 9.00 2.77 -8.29
CA ILE A 64 8.60 3.09 -6.92
C ILE A 64 9.48 2.28 -5.96
N GLU A 65 10.09 2.97 -5.01
CA GLU A 65 10.86 2.34 -3.94
C GLU A 65 10.20 2.72 -2.62
N SER A 66 9.85 1.71 -1.82
CA SER A 66 9.22 1.94 -0.53
C SER A 66 10.01 1.25 0.56
N THR A 67 10.21 1.95 1.66
CA THR A 67 10.71 1.35 2.89
C THR A 67 9.74 1.71 4.00
N GLY A 68 9.39 0.72 4.83
CA GLY A 68 8.42 0.96 5.87
C GLY A 68 8.66 0.08 7.06
N GLU A 69 8.20 0.55 8.21
CA GLU A 69 8.23 -0.20 9.45
C GLU A 69 6.80 -0.22 10.00
N VAL A 70 6.24 -1.42 10.15
CA VAL A 70 4.92 -1.57 10.75
C VAL A 70 5.05 -1.33 12.24
N ARG A 71 4.41 -0.27 12.71
CA ARG A 71 4.51 0.16 14.11
C ARG A 71 3.49 -0.52 15.00
N GLU A 72 2.30 -0.81 14.44
CA GLU A 72 1.21 -1.35 15.23
C GLU A 72 0.26 -2.14 14.34
N VAL A 73 -0.22 -3.27 14.84
CA VAL A 73 -1.27 -4.07 14.22
C VAL A 73 -2.28 -4.43 15.29
N GLU A 74 -3.56 -4.17 15.03
CA GLU A 74 -4.66 -4.57 15.92
C GLU A 74 -5.68 -5.34 15.10
N VAL A 75 -6.10 -6.49 15.62
CA VAL A 75 -7.04 -7.38 14.93
C VAL A 75 -8.28 -7.55 15.81
N SER A 76 -9.44 -7.40 15.20
CA SER A 76 -10.73 -7.64 15.84
C SER A 76 -11.61 -8.45 14.90
N GLY A 77 -11.62 -9.78 15.09
CA GLY A 77 -12.37 -10.67 14.21
C GLY A 77 -11.87 -10.63 12.77
N SER A 78 -12.72 -10.24 11.84
CA SER A 78 -12.39 -10.16 10.42
C SER A 78 -11.95 -8.77 9.97
N LEU A 79 -11.71 -7.87 10.92
CA LEU A 79 -11.28 -6.50 10.64
C LEU A 79 -10.00 -6.21 11.40
N ALA A 80 -9.10 -5.46 10.79
CA ALA A 80 -7.86 -5.08 11.43
C ALA A 80 -7.40 -3.72 10.92
N TYR A 81 -6.55 -3.07 11.70
CA TYR A 81 -5.80 -1.93 11.18
C TYR A 81 -4.31 -2.14 11.41
N CYS A 82 -3.50 -1.48 10.60
CA CYS A 82 -2.09 -1.35 10.91
C CYS A 82 -1.61 0.07 10.64
N TRP A 83 -0.63 0.48 11.41
CA TRP A 83 0.03 1.76 11.28
C TRP A 83 1.47 1.51 10.88
N THR A 84 1.91 2.16 9.80
CA THR A 84 3.25 2.00 9.24
C THR A 84 3.92 3.36 9.11
N ASP A 85 5.18 3.46 9.54
CA ASP A 85 6.03 4.58 9.15
C ASP A 85 6.57 4.24 7.76
N LEU A 86 6.41 5.16 6.82
CA LEU A 86 6.62 4.86 5.42
C LEU A 86 7.45 5.96 4.74
N ASN A 87 8.39 5.53 3.90
CA ASN A 87 9.15 6.41 3.03
C ASN A 87 8.99 5.88 1.60
N VAL A 88 8.54 6.74 0.68
CA VAL A 88 8.30 6.36 -0.71
C VAL A 88 9.12 7.26 -1.61
N ARG A 89 9.91 6.64 -2.50
CA ARG A 89 10.64 7.32 -3.56
C ARG A 89 10.02 6.96 -4.90
N VAL A 90 9.67 7.97 -5.68
CA VAL A 90 9.22 7.80 -7.06
C VAL A 90 10.33 8.29 -7.96
N VAL A 91 10.95 7.37 -8.69
CA VAL A 91 12.18 7.62 -9.45
C VAL A 91 11.86 7.61 -10.93
N PRO A 92 12.10 8.72 -11.67
CA PRO A 92 11.90 8.73 -13.13
C PRO A 92 12.83 7.74 -13.82
N LEU A 93 12.29 6.93 -14.72
CA LEU A 93 13.09 5.99 -15.52
C LEU A 93 14.01 6.70 -16.49
N SER A 94 13.63 7.90 -16.93
CA SER A 94 14.42 8.72 -17.85
C SER A 94 15.61 9.43 -17.19
N GLY A 95 15.74 9.27 -15.87
CA GLY A 95 16.71 10.05 -15.09
C GLY A 95 16.07 11.32 -14.56
N GLY A 96 16.73 11.96 -13.64
CA GLY A 96 16.21 13.13 -12.95
C GLY A 96 16.00 12.84 -11.48
N ASP A 97 15.55 13.85 -10.76
CA ASP A 97 15.43 13.77 -9.32
C ASP A 97 14.23 12.93 -8.89
N ALA A 98 14.45 12.05 -7.93
CA ALA A 98 13.37 11.28 -7.32
C ALA A 98 12.53 12.21 -6.44
N LYS A 99 11.22 11.93 -6.41
CA LYS A 99 10.32 12.58 -5.46
C LYS A 99 10.19 11.69 -4.24
N VAL A 100 10.43 12.25 -3.07
CA VAL A 100 10.43 11.49 -1.81
C VAL A 100 9.33 12.03 -0.91
N ARG A 101 8.54 11.13 -0.36
CA ARG A 101 7.50 11.45 0.62
C ARG A 101 7.66 10.54 1.82
N SER A 102 7.46 11.09 3.01
CA SER A 102 7.59 10.33 4.25
C SER A 102 6.46 10.69 5.20
N GLY A 103 6.13 9.77 6.07
CA GLY A 103 5.13 9.96 7.10
C GLY A 103 4.51 8.66 7.54
N SER A 104 3.33 8.77 8.10
CA SER A 104 2.59 7.61 8.59
C SER A 104 1.49 7.22 7.61
N ALA A 105 1.20 5.93 7.52
CA ALA A 105 0.08 5.41 6.78
C ALA A 105 -0.77 4.54 7.70
N LEU A 106 -2.09 4.68 7.59
CA LEU A 106 -3.03 3.85 8.33
C LEU A 106 -3.80 2.99 7.34
N SER A 107 -3.72 1.68 7.52
CA SER A 107 -4.35 0.71 6.63
C SER A 107 -5.40 -0.07 7.38
N ILE A 108 -6.56 -0.26 6.75
CA ILE A 108 -7.65 -1.09 7.26
C ILE A 108 -7.69 -2.36 6.41
N LEU A 109 -7.66 -3.51 7.07
CA LEU A 109 -7.63 -4.80 6.41
C LEU A 109 -8.87 -5.61 6.75
N ARG A 110 -9.27 -6.46 5.82
CA ARG A 110 -10.47 -7.30 5.96
C ARG A 110 -10.09 -8.74 5.70
N LYS A 111 -10.57 -9.65 6.56
CA LYS A 111 -10.36 -11.08 6.38
C LYS A 111 -11.50 -11.64 5.54
N GLN A 112 -11.15 -12.27 4.44
CA GLN A 112 -12.11 -12.88 3.53
C GLN A 112 -12.60 -14.22 4.06
N ALA A 113 -13.68 -14.75 3.47
CA ALA A 113 -14.22 -16.05 3.84
C ALA A 113 -13.20 -17.18 3.68
N THR A 114 -12.24 -17.03 2.75
CA THR A 114 -11.16 -17.99 2.53
C THR A 114 -10.11 -17.99 3.64
N GLY A 115 -10.16 -16.99 4.55
CA GLY A 115 -9.15 -16.82 5.60
C GLY A 115 -8.03 -15.88 5.23
N SER A 116 -7.95 -15.42 3.98
CA SER A 116 -6.92 -14.48 3.53
C SER A 116 -7.28 -13.06 3.91
N TRP A 117 -6.27 -12.27 4.27
CA TRP A 117 -6.45 -10.84 4.51
C TRP A 117 -6.25 -10.06 3.22
N VAL A 118 -7.01 -8.99 3.06
CA VAL A 118 -6.85 -8.04 1.96
C VAL A 118 -6.90 -6.62 2.50
N LEU A 119 -6.25 -5.70 1.79
CA LEU A 119 -6.32 -4.27 2.11
C LEU A 119 -7.66 -3.73 1.64
N ALA A 120 -8.41 -3.10 2.55
CA ALA A 120 -9.73 -2.53 2.22
C ALA A 120 -9.67 -1.02 2.11
N ARG A 121 -8.93 -0.35 2.99
CA ARG A 121 -8.77 1.10 2.99
C ARG A 121 -7.33 1.44 3.33
N ASP A 122 -6.82 2.49 2.73
CA ASP A 122 -5.48 2.99 3.04
C ASP A 122 -5.51 4.51 3.05
N ALA A 123 -5.09 5.09 4.16
CA ALA A 123 -4.95 6.54 4.27
C ALA A 123 -3.49 6.84 4.57
N ASN A 124 -2.82 7.55 3.66
CA ASN A 124 -1.45 7.94 3.92
C ASN A 124 -1.38 9.43 4.26
N LEU A 125 -0.52 9.72 5.22
CA LEU A 125 -0.24 11.09 5.65
C LEU A 125 1.15 11.51 5.17
N LEU A 126 1.58 10.95 4.06
CA LEU A 126 2.92 11.20 3.53
C LEU A 126 3.00 12.64 3.02
N ALA A 127 4.09 13.30 3.37
CA ALA A 127 4.35 14.67 2.94
C ALA A 127 5.67 14.70 2.19
N PRO A 128 5.83 15.64 1.22
CA PRO A 128 7.10 15.77 0.53
C PRO A 128 8.22 16.09 1.51
N THR A 129 9.37 15.44 1.30
CA THR A 129 10.59 15.78 2.03
C THR A 129 11.41 16.73 1.17
N SER A 130 11.81 17.80 1.75
CA SER A 130 12.61 18.81 1.05
C SER A 130 14.10 18.51 1.12
#